data_9c32e7e4359e8e7dd9e39f15ab7d1326
#
_entry.id   9c32e7e4359e8e7dd9e39f15ab7d1326
#
_cell.length_a   1.000
_cell.length_b   1.000
_cell.length_c   1.000
_cell.angle_alpha   90.00
_cell.angle_beta   90.00
_cell.angle_gamma   90.00
#
_symmetry.space_group_name_H-M   'P 1'
#
loop_
_entity.id
_entity.type
_entity.pdbx_description
1 polymer ?
#
loop_
_entity_poly.entity_id
_entity_poly.type
_entity_poly.pdbx_seq_one_letter_code
_entity_poly.pdbx_strand_id
1 'polypeptide(L)'
;MGIVALFHKHRPLLVIMLAACILIGAAAVLAVGIGQRTLVQADSRRLVTVYDRGEKVSFLSDAKTLKAAMDENNVYIDPQDTVEPSLDEELVAPEYKVNIYRARPVVVVDGTTRVKVVSPFQTAQRIADDAGITLFKEDITTLSRSGDYVGDGAGLEL
;
A
#
# COMPACT_ATOMS: atom_id res chain seq x y z
N MET A 1 1.92 24.57 81.75
CA MET A 1 2.36 25.72 80.92
C MET A 1 3.55 25.31 80.03
N GLY A 2 3.56 24.15 79.43
CA GLY A 2 4.74 23.55 78.69
C GLY A 2 4.50 23.16 77.24
N ILE A 3 3.27 23.00 76.76
CA ILE A 3 2.98 22.46 75.43
C ILE A 3 3.01 23.55 74.36
N VAL A 4 2.68 24.75 74.67
CA VAL A 4 2.60 25.89 73.69
C VAL A 4 4.03 26.33 73.24
N ALA A 5 5.00 26.25 74.13
CA ALA A 5 6.39 26.66 73.86
C ALA A 5 7.12 25.72 72.92
N LEU A 6 6.75 24.43 72.87
CA LEU A 6 7.37 23.42 72.01
C LEU A 6 6.94 23.62 70.55
N PHE A 7 5.71 24.04 70.33
CA PHE A 7 5.18 24.31 68.97
C PHE A 7 5.82 25.54 68.30
N HIS A 8 6.32 26.48 69.03
CA HIS A 8 6.90 27.71 68.47
C HIS A 8 8.31 27.47 67.92
N LYS A 9 9.06 26.56 68.54
CA LYS A 9 10.46 26.22 68.16
C LYS A 9 10.56 25.43 66.86
N HIS A 10 9.53 24.66 66.52
CA HIS A 10 9.55 23.81 65.32
C HIS A 10 8.74 24.31 64.12
N ARG A 11 8.11 25.50 64.25
CA ARG A 11 7.35 26.12 63.15
C ARG A 11 8.17 26.28 61.85
N PRO A 12 9.44 26.75 61.88
CA PRO A 12 10.20 26.88 60.65
C PRO A 12 10.49 25.51 59.99
N LEU A 13 10.73 24.47 60.79
CA LEU A 13 10.95 23.12 60.33
C LEU A 13 9.72 22.50 59.64
N LEU A 14 8.54 22.70 60.22
CA LEU A 14 7.27 22.25 59.64
C LEU A 14 6.97 22.97 58.33
N VAL A 15 7.20 24.29 58.25
CA VAL A 15 7.00 25.04 57.01
C VAL A 15 7.97 24.57 55.92
N ILE A 16 9.22 24.29 56.26
CA ILE A 16 10.23 23.77 55.30
C ILE A 16 9.84 22.37 54.80
N MET A 17 9.38 21.50 55.68
CA MET A 17 8.92 20.16 55.28
C MET A 17 7.68 20.23 54.39
N LEU A 18 6.74 21.10 54.68
CA LEU A 18 5.53 21.30 53.88
C LEU A 18 5.88 21.86 52.50
N ALA A 19 6.79 22.82 52.41
CA ALA A 19 7.28 23.37 51.15
C ALA A 19 8.02 22.29 50.33
N ALA A 20 8.86 21.45 50.95
CA ALA A 20 9.54 20.36 50.29
C ALA A 20 8.57 19.32 49.72
N CYS A 21 7.50 18.95 50.46
CA CYS A 21 6.47 18.05 49.96
C CYS A 21 5.70 18.61 48.77
N ILE A 22 5.41 19.91 48.76
CA ILE A 22 4.76 20.57 47.62
C ILE A 22 5.65 20.59 46.40
N LEU A 23 6.95 20.84 46.57
CA LEU A 23 7.91 20.82 45.45
C LEU A 23 8.10 19.43 44.88
N ILE A 24 8.16 18.43 45.74
CA ILE A 24 8.26 17.01 45.27
C ILE A 24 6.99 16.60 44.56
N GLY A 25 5.81 16.98 45.09
CA GLY A 25 4.54 16.70 44.44
C GLY A 25 4.40 17.40 43.09
N ALA A 26 4.84 18.65 42.96
CA ALA A 26 4.83 19.41 41.73
C ALA A 26 5.80 18.79 40.68
N ALA A 27 6.99 18.34 41.11
CA ALA A 27 7.94 17.68 40.26
C ALA A 27 7.42 16.32 39.75
N ALA A 28 6.71 15.56 40.60
CA ALA A 28 6.10 14.29 40.21
C ALA A 28 4.98 14.49 39.19
N VAL A 29 4.14 15.51 39.32
CA VAL A 29 3.07 15.84 38.35
C VAL A 29 3.67 16.28 37.02
N LEU A 30 4.74 17.07 37.03
CA LEU A 30 5.46 17.45 35.80
C LEU A 30 6.11 16.24 35.12
N ALA A 31 6.72 15.32 35.88
CA ALA A 31 7.34 14.12 35.32
C ALA A 31 6.32 13.18 34.68
N VAL A 32 5.12 13.02 35.27
CA VAL A 32 4.02 12.23 34.69
C VAL A 32 3.44 12.93 33.44
N GLY A 33 3.33 14.26 33.45
CA GLY A 33 2.85 15.03 32.31
C GLY A 33 3.81 15.00 31.09
N ILE A 34 5.11 14.89 31.33
CA ILE A 34 6.12 14.81 30.25
C ILE A 34 6.25 13.38 29.73
N GLY A 35 6.04 12.37 30.60
CA GLY A 35 6.12 10.94 30.21
C GLY A 35 4.98 10.44 29.33
N GLN A 36 3.86 11.18 29.22
CA GLN A 36 2.72 10.81 28.39
C GLN A 36 2.65 11.58 27.05
N ARG A 37 3.76 12.12 26.57
CA ARG A 37 3.86 12.30 25.13
C ARG A 37 4.04 10.90 24.52
N THR A 38 2.96 10.15 24.42
CA THR A 38 2.84 9.11 23.41
C THR A 38 3.28 9.79 22.13
N LEU A 39 4.48 9.47 21.68
CA LEU A 39 4.84 9.68 20.29
C LEU A 39 3.74 8.95 19.55
N VAL A 40 2.78 9.69 19.00
CA VAL A 40 1.96 9.19 17.92
C VAL A 40 2.99 8.92 16.84
N GLN A 41 3.51 7.71 16.87
CA GLN A 41 4.36 7.19 15.81
C GLN A 41 3.45 7.24 14.61
N ALA A 42 3.68 8.22 13.75
CA ALA A 42 2.95 8.30 12.50
C ALA A 42 3.06 6.91 11.88
N ASP A 43 1.93 6.26 11.68
CA ASP A 43 1.89 4.94 11.07
C ASP A 43 2.58 5.08 9.71
N SER A 44 3.81 4.57 9.62
CA SER A 44 4.61 4.65 8.39
C SER A 44 4.10 3.71 7.31
N ARG A 45 3.04 2.93 7.62
CA ARG A 45 2.43 2.02 6.66
C ARG A 45 1.68 2.78 5.59
N ARG A 46 1.79 2.30 4.39
CA ARG A 46 1.16 2.85 3.20
C ARG A 46 -0.06 2.02 2.85
N LEU A 47 -1.13 2.68 2.45
CA LEU A 47 -2.32 2.00 1.96
C LEU A 47 -2.09 1.58 0.51
N VAL A 48 -2.08 0.28 0.25
CA VAL A 48 -2.02 -0.28 -1.10
C VAL A 48 -3.38 -0.85 -1.44
N THR A 49 -3.96 -0.36 -2.53
CA THR A 49 -5.24 -0.83 -3.06
C THR A 49 -5.00 -1.48 -4.41
N VAL A 50 -5.26 -2.77 -4.49
CA VAL A 50 -5.05 -3.59 -5.69
C VAL A 50 -6.38 -3.84 -6.38
N TYR A 51 -6.39 -3.65 -7.69
CA TYR A 51 -7.49 -3.98 -8.59
C TYR A 51 -7.05 -5.14 -9.48
N ASP A 52 -7.72 -6.27 -9.37
CA ASP A 52 -7.45 -7.50 -10.13
C ASP A 52 -8.76 -8.10 -10.62
N ARG A 53 -8.94 -8.26 -11.92
CA ARG A 53 -10.12 -8.88 -12.56
C ARG A 53 -11.46 -8.33 -12.05
N GLY A 54 -11.51 -7.05 -11.69
CA GLY A 54 -12.71 -6.39 -11.15
C GLY A 54 -12.88 -6.53 -9.64
N GLU A 55 -12.03 -7.29 -8.97
CA GLU A 55 -11.96 -7.34 -7.51
C GLU A 55 -11.07 -6.22 -6.98
N LYS A 56 -11.36 -5.79 -5.75
CA LYS A 56 -10.60 -4.76 -5.05
C LYS A 56 -10.18 -5.29 -3.70
N VAL A 57 -8.87 -5.30 -3.45
CA VAL A 57 -8.28 -5.66 -2.15
C VAL A 57 -7.44 -4.48 -1.66
N SER A 58 -7.53 -4.15 -0.38
CA SER A 58 -6.72 -3.10 0.23
C SER A 58 -6.03 -3.61 1.48
N PHE A 59 -4.75 -3.25 1.64
CA PHE A 59 -3.94 -3.61 2.80
C PHE A 59 -2.96 -2.49 3.16
N LEU A 60 -2.43 -2.54 4.37
CA LEU A 60 -1.38 -1.64 4.84
C LEU A 60 -0.04 -2.36 4.79
N SER A 61 0.98 -1.73 4.23
CA SER A 61 2.34 -2.27 4.17
C SER A 61 3.38 -1.21 4.56
N ASP A 62 4.44 -1.63 5.21
CA ASP A 62 5.64 -0.84 5.49
C ASP A 62 6.81 -1.20 4.55
N ALA A 63 6.56 -2.07 3.58
CA ALA A 63 7.51 -2.46 2.55
C ALA A 63 8.06 -1.23 1.79
N LYS A 64 9.27 -1.34 1.30
CA LYS A 64 9.94 -0.26 0.54
C LYS A 64 9.51 -0.22 -0.92
N THR A 65 9.18 -1.38 -1.50
CA THR A 65 8.81 -1.51 -2.91
C THR A 65 7.43 -2.14 -3.05
N LEU A 66 6.78 -1.87 -4.17
CA LEU A 66 5.47 -2.46 -4.47
C LEU A 66 5.56 -3.99 -4.52
N LYS A 67 6.61 -4.55 -5.10
CA LYS A 67 6.83 -6.00 -5.14
C LYS A 67 6.81 -6.61 -3.75
N ALA A 68 7.59 -6.05 -2.82
CA ALA A 68 7.66 -6.55 -1.45
C ALA A 68 6.30 -6.47 -0.74
N ALA A 69 5.56 -5.36 -0.94
CA ALA A 69 4.21 -5.19 -0.38
C ALA A 69 3.21 -6.24 -0.91
N MET A 70 3.30 -6.58 -2.20
CA MET A 70 2.48 -7.63 -2.81
C MET A 70 2.83 -9.02 -2.25
N ASP A 71 4.13 -9.34 -2.19
CA ASP A 71 4.62 -10.63 -1.70
C ASP A 71 4.21 -10.86 -0.22
N GLU A 72 4.35 -9.85 0.65
CA GLU A 72 3.94 -9.90 2.06
C GLU A 72 2.44 -10.16 2.25
N ASN A 73 1.63 -9.70 1.30
CA ASN A 73 0.17 -9.84 1.35
C ASN A 73 -0.37 -10.97 0.47
N ASN A 74 0.52 -11.86 0.01
CA ASN A 74 0.18 -13.03 -0.82
C ASN A 74 -0.56 -12.67 -2.12
N VAL A 75 -0.28 -11.51 -2.69
CA VAL A 75 -0.78 -11.13 -4.01
C VAL A 75 0.17 -11.69 -5.06
N TYR A 76 -0.19 -12.82 -5.62
CA TYR A 76 0.61 -13.49 -6.65
C TYR A 76 0.51 -12.77 -7.99
N ILE A 77 1.65 -12.54 -8.62
CA ILE A 77 1.79 -11.95 -9.95
C ILE A 77 2.52 -12.97 -10.85
N ASP A 78 1.89 -13.33 -11.95
CA ASP A 78 2.51 -14.20 -12.95
C ASP A 78 3.56 -13.41 -13.74
N PRO A 79 4.68 -14.01 -14.18
CA PRO A 79 5.69 -13.34 -15.00
C PRO A 79 5.16 -12.74 -16.31
N GLN A 80 4.04 -13.22 -16.81
CA GLN A 80 3.39 -12.71 -18.03
C GLN A 80 2.37 -11.59 -17.75
N ASP A 81 2.02 -11.34 -16.47
CA ASP A 81 1.13 -10.25 -16.08
C ASP A 81 1.84 -8.90 -16.18
N THR A 82 1.06 -7.85 -16.32
CA THR A 82 1.54 -6.46 -16.21
C THR A 82 0.90 -5.79 -15.01
N VAL A 83 1.71 -5.04 -14.27
CA VAL A 83 1.27 -4.32 -13.07
C VAL A 83 1.56 -2.83 -13.24
N GLU A 84 0.63 -1.99 -12.86
CA GLU A 84 0.75 -0.54 -12.90
C GLU A 84 0.33 0.07 -11.56
N PRO A 85 1.24 0.83 -10.90
CA PRO A 85 2.62 1.14 -11.27
C PRO A 85 3.53 -0.10 -11.24
N SER A 86 4.78 0.04 -11.68
CA SER A 86 5.75 -1.07 -11.75
C SER A 86 5.97 -1.73 -10.39
N LEU A 87 6.23 -3.03 -10.38
CA LEU A 87 6.59 -3.77 -9.16
C LEU A 87 7.84 -3.22 -8.45
N ASP A 88 8.75 -2.58 -9.20
CA ASP A 88 9.96 -1.95 -8.66
C ASP A 88 9.72 -0.54 -8.10
N GLU A 89 8.47 -0.03 -8.18
CA GLU A 89 8.09 1.28 -7.63
C GLU A 89 8.38 1.36 -6.14
N GLU A 90 9.09 2.43 -5.74
CA GLU A 90 9.35 2.71 -4.33
C GLU A 90 8.09 3.31 -3.68
N LEU A 91 7.67 2.73 -2.57
CA LEU A 91 6.50 3.17 -1.83
C LEU A 91 6.86 4.37 -0.92
N VAL A 92 6.84 5.58 -1.47
CA VAL A 92 7.12 6.85 -0.74
C VAL A 92 5.86 7.64 -0.40
N ALA A 93 4.78 7.46 -1.17
CA ALA A 93 3.49 8.12 -0.93
C ALA A 93 2.65 7.35 0.11
N PRO A 94 1.68 8.00 0.77
CA PRO A 94 0.82 7.34 1.75
C PRO A 94 -0.19 6.36 1.16
N GLU A 95 -0.53 6.50 -0.13
CA GLU A 95 -1.53 5.67 -0.82
C GLU A 95 -1.06 5.31 -2.23
N TYR A 96 -1.30 4.04 -2.61
CA TYR A 96 -1.06 3.50 -3.94
C TYR A 96 -2.29 2.78 -4.47
N LYS A 97 -2.58 2.99 -5.75
CA LYS A 97 -3.59 2.26 -6.51
C LYS A 97 -2.86 1.44 -7.56
N VAL A 98 -3.07 0.15 -7.50
CA VAL A 98 -2.35 -0.83 -8.31
C VAL A 98 -3.33 -1.58 -9.18
N ASN A 99 -3.11 -1.58 -10.49
CA ASN A 99 -3.87 -2.37 -11.43
C ASN A 99 -3.05 -3.59 -11.87
N ILE A 100 -3.62 -4.77 -11.79
CA ILE A 100 -3.04 -6.01 -12.31
C ILE A 100 -3.77 -6.34 -13.60
N TYR A 101 -3.02 -6.35 -14.70
CA TYR A 101 -3.49 -6.79 -16.01
C TYR A 101 -3.05 -8.22 -16.20
N ARG A 102 -3.97 -9.15 -15.98
CA ARG A 102 -3.69 -10.59 -16.09
C ARG A 102 -3.49 -10.99 -17.54
N ALA A 103 -2.40 -11.71 -17.79
CA ALA A 103 -2.14 -12.28 -19.11
C ALA A 103 -3.22 -13.33 -19.44
N ARG A 104 -3.71 -13.27 -20.66
CA ARG A 104 -4.74 -14.17 -21.17
C ARG A 104 -4.44 -14.61 -22.59
N PRO A 105 -4.88 -15.80 -23.01
CA PRO A 105 -4.73 -16.21 -24.39
C PRO A 105 -5.54 -15.31 -25.33
N VAL A 106 -4.89 -14.82 -26.36
CA VAL A 106 -5.48 -14.03 -27.45
C VAL A 106 -5.18 -14.69 -28.77
N VAL A 107 -6.16 -14.80 -29.63
CA VAL A 107 -5.97 -15.25 -31.01
C VAL A 107 -5.98 -14.02 -31.91
N VAL A 108 -4.85 -13.76 -32.54
CA VAL A 108 -4.72 -12.71 -33.55
C VAL A 108 -4.97 -13.32 -34.93
N VAL A 109 -5.90 -12.73 -35.66
CA VAL A 109 -6.26 -13.14 -37.02
C VAL A 109 -5.86 -12.04 -37.98
N ASP A 110 -4.99 -12.37 -38.93
CA ASP A 110 -4.56 -11.48 -39.97
C ASP A 110 -4.78 -12.18 -41.32
N GLY A 111 -5.86 -11.84 -41.97
CA GLY A 111 -6.32 -12.54 -43.17
C GLY A 111 -6.53 -14.05 -42.94
N THR A 112 -5.67 -14.88 -43.52
CA THR A 112 -5.71 -16.33 -43.33
C THR A 112 -4.80 -16.83 -42.20
N THR A 113 -3.98 -15.96 -41.65
CA THR A 113 -3.02 -16.30 -40.59
C THR A 113 -3.69 -16.19 -39.23
N ARG A 114 -3.44 -17.18 -38.38
CA ARG A 114 -3.91 -17.19 -36.99
C ARG A 114 -2.73 -17.45 -36.06
N VAL A 115 -2.50 -16.51 -35.12
CA VAL A 115 -1.42 -16.62 -34.16
C VAL A 115 -2.06 -16.56 -32.75
N LYS A 116 -1.73 -17.53 -31.90
CA LYS A 116 -2.16 -17.54 -30.50
C LYS A 116 -1.01 -17.02 -29.63
N VAL A 117 -1.29 -15.96 -28.86
CA VAL A 117 -0.36 -15.37 -27.90
C VAL A 117 -0.98 -15.28 -26.52
N VAL A 118 -0.15 -15.19 -25.49
CA VAL A 118 -0.60 -14.87 -24.13
C VAL A 118 -0.19 -13.42 -23.85
N SER A 119 -1.17 -12.55 -23.64
CA SER A 119 -0.91 -11.11 -23.54
C SER A 119 -1.71 -10.48 -22.39
N PRO A 120 -1.11 -9.62 -21.57
CA PRO A 120 -1.80 -8.82 -20.56
C PRO A 120 -2.44 -7.56 -21.15
N PHE A 121 -2.09 -7.21 -22.37
CA PHE A 121 -2.47 -5.93 -22.96
C PHE A 121 -3.92 -5.88 -23.42
N GLN A 122 -4.46 -4.66 -23.42
CA GLN A 122 -5.87 -4.35 -23.73
C GLN A 122 -6.03 -3.66 -25.07
N THR A 123 -4.91 -3.27 -25.73
CA THR A 123 -4.94 -2.54 -27.00
C THR A 123 -4.50 -3.44 -28.14
N ALA A 124 -5.13 -3.27 -29.31
CA ALA A 124 -4.80 -4.04 -30.51
C ALA A 124 -3.32 -3.92 -30.87
N GLN A 125 -2.75 -2.70 -30.81
CA GLN A 125 -1.34 -2.48 -31.12
C GLN A 125 -0.41 -3.36 -30.28
N ARG A 126 -0.56 -3.32 -28.95
CA ARG A 126 0.32 -4.07 -28.06
C ARG A 126 0.11 -5.59 -28.16
N ILE A 127 -1.12 -6.03 -28.44
CA ILE A 127 -1.43 -7.44 -28.66
C ILE A 127 -0.78 -7.92 -29.97
N ALA A 128 -0.84 -7.11 -31.03
CA ALA A 128 -0.19 -7.42 -32.31
C ALA A 128 1.33 -7.45 -32.16
N ASP A 129 1.91 -6.51 -31.41
CA ASP A 129 3.35 -6.50 -31.10
C ASP A 129 3.79 -7.78 -30.37
N ASP A 130 3.01 -8.25 -29.39
CA ASP A 130 3.25 -9.54 -28.70
C ASP A 130 3.15 -10.74 -29.66
N ALA A 131 2.30 -10.64 -30.69
CA ALA A 131 2.16 -11.65 -31.73
C ALA A 131 3.24 -11.57 -32.82
N GLY A 132 4.13 -10.57 -32.75
CA GLY A 132 5.13 -10.30 -33.79
C GLY A 132 4.54 -9.74 -35.08
N ILE A 133 3.35 -9.14 -35.01
CA ILE A 133 2.63 -8.57 -36.16
C ILE A 133 2.76 -7.04 -36.08
N THR A 134 3.22 -6.44 -37.17
CA THR A 134 3.32 -4.98 -37.26
C THR A 134 2.03 -4.40 -37.79
N LEU A 135 1.38 -3.53 -36.98
CA LEU A 135 0.23 -2.77 -37.43
C LEU A 135 0.65 -1.47 -38.11
N PHE A 136 0.05 -1.18 -39.24
CA PHE A 136 0.21 0.07 -39.97
C PHE A 136 -0.98 1.00 -39.68
N LYS A 137 -0.82 2.29 -40.00
CA LYS A 137 -1.86 3.30 -39.72
C LYS A 137 -3.16 3.08 -40.50
N GLU A 138 -3.06 2.36 -41.62
CA GLU A 138 -4.17 2.06 -42.51
C GLU A 138 -4.96 0.82 -42.08
N ASP A 139 -4.40 0.03 -41.16
CA ASP A 139 -5.03 -1.22 -40.71
C ASP A 139 -6.23 -0.95 -39.82
N ILE A 140 -7.28 -1.69 -40.04
CA ILE A 140 -8.49 -1.66 -39.22
C ILE A 140 -8.44 -2.88 -38.30
N THR A 141 -8.51 -2.63 -37.00
CA THR A 141 -8.47 -3.68 -35.99
C THR A 141 -9.78 -3.80 -35.26
N THR A 142 -10.21 -5.02 -34.98
CA THR A 142 -11.39 -5.31 -34.16
C THR A 142 -11.02 -6.24 -33.02
N LEU A 143 -11.30 -5.82 -31.78
CA LEU A 143 -11.17 -6.65 -30.60
C LEU A 143 -12.52 -7.27 -30.27
N SER A 144 -12.60 -8.61 -30.24
CA SER A 144 -13.79 -9.32 -29.86
C SER A 144 -13.51 -10.28 -28.71
N ARG A 145 -14.55 -10.67 -27.96
CA ARG A 145 -14.44 -11.81 -27.07
C ARG A 145 -14.39 -13.09 -27.90
N SER A 146 -13.46 -13.98 -27.56
CA SER A 146 -13.43 -15.30 -28.19
C SER A 146 -14.72 -16.03 -27.90
N GLY A 147 -15.37 -16.58 -28.92
CA GLY A 147 -16.50 -17.48 -28.78
C GLY A 147 -16.14 -18.88 -28.32
N ASP A 148 -14.85 -19.16 -28.14
CA ASP A 148 -14.34 -20.44 -27.63
C ASP A 148 -14.51 -20.49 -26.11
N TYR A 149 -15.44 -21.30 -25.66
CA TYR A 149 -15.81 -21.50 -24.25
C TYR A 149 -14.71 -22.21 -23.41
N VAL A 150 -13.56 -22.51 -23.95
CA VAL A 150 -12.49 -23.28 -23.29
C VAL A 150 -11.44 -22.37 -22.61
N GLY A 151 -11.60 -21.10 -22.65
CA GLY A 151 -10.73 -20.16 -21.96
C GLY A 151 -11.24 -18.72 -22.07
N ASP A 152 -10.95 -17.90 -21.07
CA ASP A 152 -11.24 -16.45 -21.03
C ASP A 152 -10.44 -15.67 -22.11
N GLY A 153 -10.35 -16.21 -23.32
CA GLY A 153 -9.58 -15.67 -24.43
C GLY A 153 -10.28 -14.48 -25.08
N ALA A 154 -9.50 -13.50 -25.49
CA ALA A 154 -9.92 -12.45 -26.39
C ALA A 154 -9.55 -12.82 -27.83
N GLY A 155 -10.32 -12.35 -28.80
CA GLY A 155 -9.96 -12.40 -30.23
C GLY A 155 -9.57 -11.01 -30.69
N LEU A 156 -8.50 -10.91 -31.45
CA LEU A 156 -8.14 -9.70 -32.20
C LEU A 156 -8.20 -10.06 -33.68
N GLU A 157 -9.02 -9.33 -34.42
CA GLU A 157 -9.12 -9.42 -35.86
C GLU A 157 -8.51 -8.15 -36.49
N LEU A 158 -7.70 -8.33 -37.49
CA LEU A 158 -7.03 -7.29 -38.26
C LEU A 158 -7.61 -7.21 -39.66
#